data_93542b165c9d80cc83e4611c97e6c89d
#
_entry.id   93542b165c9d80cc83e4611c97e6c89d
#
_cell.length_a   1.000
_cell.length_b   1.000
_cell.length_c   1.000
_cell.angle_alpha   90.00
_cell.angle_beta   90.00
_cell.angle_gamma   90.00
#
_symmetry.space_group_name_H-M   'P 1'
#
loop_
_entity.id
_entity.type
_entity.pdbx_description
1 polymer ?
#
loop_
_entity_poly.entity_id
_entity_poly.type
_entity_poly.pdbx_seq_one_letter_code
_entity_poly.pdbx_strand_id
1 'polypeptide(L)'
;SKTLPFLISEKGMTAGVELAGPGAVAEDLRLQYRYLDLRRPSMQDHFIKRHRIVKRVRDFLDERGFLEIETPVLTKSTPEGARDYLVPSRVHPGHFYALPQSPQLFKQLLMISGFERYFQIVRCFRDEDLRPNRQPEFTQIDLEASFIDEEFIYELMEELTVRMFAVGGIELPRPFPRMTYREAMDTAGSDRPDLRFGLRFVEATDIFRNTNYAIFQKIIQAGGCVKGINVKGQSDVLSKNVLQNEYAKQIVPSLGGKGM
;
A
#
# COMPACT_ATOMS: atom_id res chain seq x y z
N SER A 1 -24.15 36.49 15.77
CA SER A 1 -23.32 35.78 14.73
C SER A 1 -22.95 34.44 15.28
N LYS A 2 -23.32 33.38 14.58
CA LYS A 2 -22.85 32.05 14.95
C LYS A 2 -21.39 31.94 14.52
N THR A 3 -20.49 31.81 15.48
CA THR A 3 -19.08 31.55 15.22
C THR A 3 -18.93 30.18 14.51
N LEU A 4 -18.04 30.13 13.52
CA LEU A 4 -17.71 28.83 12.88
C LEU A 4 -17.07 27.90 13.91
N PRO A 5 -17.34 26.58 13.84
CA PRO A 5 -16.79 25.60 14.77
C PRO A 5 -15.26 25.50 14.68
N PHE A 6 -14.66 25.91 13.54
CA PHE A 6 -13.22 26.00 13.31
C PHE A 6 -12.92 26.95 12.14
N LEU A 7 -11.68 27.36 12.01
CA LEU A 7 -11.24 28.25 10.93
C LEU A 7 -11.10 27.45 9.61
N ILE A 8 -11.61 28.03 8.52
CA ILE A 8 -11.54 27.47 7.17
C ILE A 8 -10.44 28.10 6.31
N SER A 9 -9.93 29.27 6.70
CA SER A 9 -8.75 29.87 6.10
C SER A 9 -7.97 30.63 7.17
N GLU A 10 -6.66 30.41 7.20
CA GLU A 10 -5.74 31.21 8.01
C GLU A 10 -4.78 31.95 7.07
N LYS A 11 -4.72 33.28 7.20
CA LYS A 11 -3.71 34.08 6.49
C LYS A 11 -2.34 33.75 7.06
N GLY A 12 -1.49 33.07 6.26
CA GLY A 12 -0.11 32.76 6.61
C GLY A 12 0.21 31.31 6.95
N MET A 13 -0.76 30.41 6.96
CA MET A 13 -0.46 28.98 7.11
C MET A 13 0.00 28.37 5.78
N THR A 14 1.16 27.76 5.80
CA THR A 14 1.68 26.97 4.68
C THR A 14 0.86 25.69 4.52
N ALA A 15 0.46 25.37 3.30
CA ALA A 15 -0.22 24.13 2.96
C ALA A 15 0.59 22.94 3.50
N GLY A 16 -0.02 22.10 4.34
CA GLY A 16 0.58 20.87 4.87
C GLY A 16 0.80 20.81 6.38
N VAL A 17 0.73 21.93 7.12
CA VAL A 17 0.96 21.95 8.58
C VAL A 17 -0.31 21.65 9.39
N GLU A 18 -1.47 21.68 8.76
CA GLU A 18 -2.77 21.76 9.46
C GLU A 18 -3.38 20.42 9.89
N LEU A 19 -2.84 19.29 9.46
CA LEU A 19 -3.47 17.98 9.71
C LEU A 19 -2.91 17.23 10.93
N ALA A 20 -1.73 17.62 11.42
CA ALA A 20 -1.14 17.01 12.60
C ALA A 20 -0.25 18.03 13.34
N GLY A 21 -0.59 18.36 14.58
CA GLY A 21 0.23 19.23 15.43
C GLY A 21 -0.59 19.99 16.48
N PRO A 22 0.06 20.72 17.39
CA PRO A 22 -0.61 21.58 18.38
C PRO A 22 -1.46 22.62 17.66
N GLY A 23 -2.79 22.56 17.85
CA GLY A 23 -3.76 23.43 17.16
C GLY A 23 -4.51 22.78 15.99
N ALA A 24 -4.22 21.51 15.64
CA ALA A 24 -4.99 20.77 14.66
C ALA A 24 -6.44 20.59 15.14
N VAL A 25 -7.40 20.82 14.24
CA VAL A 25 -8.82 20.58 14.53
C VAL A 25 -9.05 19.06 14.64
N ALA A 26 -9.71 18.62 15.71
CA ALA A 26 -10.06 17.23 15.92
C ALA A 26 -10.80 16.63 14.71
N GLU A 27 -10.46 15.42 14.33
CA GLU A 27 -11.01 14.78 13.14
C GLU A 27 -12.53 14.63 13.22
N ASP A 28 -13.06 14.24 14.38
CA ASP A 28 -14.52 14.11 14.60
C ASP A 28 -15.26 15.42 14.31
N LEU A 29 -14.71 16.56 14.73
CA LEU A 29 -15.29 17.86 14.47
C LEU A 29 -15.24 18.23 12.98
N ARG A 30 -14.16 17.88 12.31
CA ARG A 30 -14.00 18.06 10.85
C ARG A 30 -14.97 17.19 10.06
N LEU A 31 -15.21 15.94 10.51
CA LEU A 31 -16.18 15.04 9.89
C LEU A 31 -17.61 15.50 10.15
N GLN A 32 -17.93 15.98 11.36
CA GLN A 32 -19.25 16.52 11.68
C GLN A 32 -19.62 17.73 10.81
N TYR A 33 -18.65 18.61 10.54
CA TYR A 33 -18.83 19.79 9.69
C TYR A 33 -18.06 19.67 8.37
N ARG A 34 -18.19 18.52 7.72
CA ARG A 34 -17.40 18.16 6.53
C ARG A 34 -17.45 19.20 5.42
N TYR A 35 -18.60 19.85 5.21
CA TYR A 35 -18.76 20.90 4.22
C TYR A 35 -17.91 22.17 4.50
N LEU A 36 -17.59 22.44 5.75
CA LEU A 36 -16.64 23.50 6.13
C LEU A 36 -15.19 23.03 5.95
N ASP A 37 -14.88 21.82 6.38
CA ASP A 37 -13.55 21.22 6.20
C ASP A 37 -13.13 21.16 4.72
N LEU A 38 -14.06 20.82 3.84
CA LEU A 38 -13.83 20.81 2.38
C LEU A 38 -13.57 22.20 1.77
N ARG A 39 -13.80 23.29 2.50
CA ARG A 39 -13.45 24.66 2.05
C ARG A 39 -12.00 25.03 2.37
N ARG A 40 -11.33 24.24 3.17
CA ARG A 40 -9.91 24.47 3.51
C ARG A 40 -9.04 24.26 2.27
N PRO A 41 -8.07 25.15 1.98
CA PRO A 41 -7.21 25.03 0.80
C PRO A 41 -6.47 23.69 0.72
N SER A 42 -5.98 23.18 1.87
CA SER A 42 -5.30 21.89 1.95
C SER A 42 -6.22 20.73 1.53
N MET A 43 -7.48 20.74 1.97
CA MET A 43 -8.46 19.72 1.59
C MET A 43 -8.82 19.80 0.11
N GLN A 44 -9.01 21.03 -0.40
CA GLN A 44 -9.28 21.24 -1.83
C GLN A 44 -8.10 20.76 -2.69
N ASP A 45 -6.87 21.02 -2.27
CA ASP A 45 -5.67 20.58 -2.98
C ASP A 45 -5.59 19.05 -3.11
N HIS A 46 -5.99 18.30 -2.07
CA HIS A 46 -6.07 16.84 -2.15
C HIS A 46 -7.04 16.37 -3.26
N PHE A 47 -8.21 17.00 -3.37
CA PHE A 47 -9.17 16.63 -4.42
C PHE A 47 -8.68 17.05 -5.81
N ILE A 48 -8.06 18.22 -5.93
CA ILE A 48 -7.45 18.68 -7.19
C ILE A 48 -6.33 17.75 -7.62
N LYS A 49 -5.44 17.36 -6.72
CA LYS A 49 -4.37 16.39 -6.99
C LYS A 49 -4.94 15.04 -7.42
N ARG A 50 -5.93 14.52 -6.68
CA ARG A 50 -6.60 13.27 -7.06
C ARG A 50 -7.19 13.36 -8.47
N HIS A 51 -7.90 14.44 -8.79
CA HIS A 51 -8.46 14.67 -10.13
C HIS A 51 -7.36 14.64 -11.21
N ARG A 52 -6.27 15.37 -10.98
CA ARG A 52 -5.14 15.45 -11.93
C ARG A 52 -4.44 14.08 -12.09
N ILE A 53 -4.27 13.32 -11.01
CA ILE A 53 -3.71 11.97 -11.07
C ILE A 53 -4.60 11.06 -11.92
N VAL A 54 -5.91 11.01 -11.64
CA VAL A 54 -6.85 10.18 -12.38
C VAL A 54 -6.87 10.55 -13.86
N LYS A 55 -6.87 11.86 -14.18
CA LYS A 55 -6.78 12.32 -15.56
C LYS A 55 -5.47 11.84 -16.23
N ARG A 56 -4.34 11.99 -15.55
CA ARG A 56 -3.04 11.56 -16.08
C ARG A 56 -2.98 10.04 -16.32
N VAL A 57 -3.62 9.25 -15.45
CA VAL A 57 -3.73 7.80 -15.64
C VAL A 57 -4.50 7.47 -16.92
N ARG A 58 -5.66 8.13 -17.12
CA ARG A 58 -6.47 7.94 -18.34
C ARG A 58 -5.72 8.33 -19.60
N ASP A 59 -5.13 9.52 -19.60
CA ASP A 59 -4.34 9.99 -20.75
C ASP A 59 -3.21 9.01 -21.11
N PHE A 60 -2.49 8.53 -20.10
CA PHE A 60 -1.38 7.59 -20.30
C PHE A 60 -1.82 6.22 -20.80
N LEU A 61 -2.87 5.65 -20.22
CA LEU A 61 -3.36 4.32 -20.64
C LEU A 61 -3.98 4.36 -22.04
N ASP A 62 -4.68 5.45 -22.38
CA ASP A 62 -5.16 5.69 -23.72
C ASP A 62 -4.01 5.79 -24.76
N GLU A 63 -2.95 6.58 -24.46
CA GLU A 63 -1.71 6.64 -25.24
C GLU A 63 -1.07 5.26 -25.50
N ARG A 64 -1.28 4.31 -24.58
CA ARG A 64 -0.78 2.93 -24.65
C ARG A 64 -1.76 1.94 -25.27
N GLY A 65 -2.90 2.45 -25.79
CA GLY A 65 -3.92 1.67 -26.48
C GLY A 65 -4.82 0.85 -25.56
N PHE A 66 -4.90 1.22 -24.27
CA PHE A 66 -5.87 0.64 -23.36
C PHE A 66 -7.22 1.33 -23.50
N LEU A 67 -8.29 0.54 -23.53
CA LEU A 67 -9.67 1.02 -23.59
C LEU A 67 -10.27 1.10 -22.18
N GLU A 68 -10.81 2.25 -21.80
CA GLU A 68 -11.59 2.39 -20.56
C GLU A 68 -13.00 1.84 -20.80
N ILE A 69 -13.34 0.74 -20.12
CA ILE A 69 -14.64 0.08 -20.27
C ILE A 69 -15.27 -0.04 -18.88
N GLU A 70 -16.45 0.58 -18.72
CA GLU A 70 -17.24 0.47 -17.49
C GLU A 70 -17.89 -0.91 -17.37
N THR A 71 -17.86 -1.46 -16.17
CA THR A 71 -18.45 -2.75 -15.83
C THR A 71 -19.60 -2.59 -14.82
N PRO A 72 -20.57 -3.52 -14.79
CA PRO A 72 -21.67 -3.46 -13.83
C PRO A 72 -21.19 -3.46 -12.37
N VAL A 73 -21.86 -2.66 -11.52
CA VAL A 73 -21.63 -2.63 -10.07
C VAL A 73 -22.57 -3.60 -9.34
N LEU A 74 -23.82 -3.77 -9.80
CA LEU A 74 -24.73 -4.78 -9.26
C LEU A 74 -24.47 -6.10 -9.97
N THR A 75 -23.75 -7.00 -9.31
CA THR A 75 -23.31 -8.26 -9.91
C THR A 75 -23.79 -9.47 -9.11
N LYS A 76 -23.43 -10.65 -9.58
CA LYS A 76 -23.52 -11.88 -8.80
C LYS A 76 -22.30 -11.99 -7.91
N SER A 77 -22.48 -12.55 -6.71
CA SER A 77 -21.36 -12.90 -5.82
C SER A 77 -20.34 -13.80 -6.51
N THR A 78 -19.08 -13.45 -6.39
CA THR A 78 -17.93 -14.18 -6.94
C THR A 78 -16.90 -14.47 -5.85
N PRO A 79 -16.29 -15.65 -5.81
CA PRO A 79 -15.31 -16.01 -4.79
C PRO A 79 -13.95 -15.37 -5.07
N GLU A 80 -13.76 -14.10 -4.69
CA GLU A 80 -12.51 -13.36 -4.93
C GLU A 80 -11.60 -13.20 -3.68
N GLY A 81 -11.96 -13.87 -2.57
CA GLY A 81 -11.12 -13.91 -1.36
C GLY A 81 -11.59 -13.05 -0.20
N ALA A 82 -12.27 -11.92 -0.42
CA ALA A 82 -12.95 -11.15 0.61
C ALA A 82 -14.43 -11.56 0.73
N ARG A 83 -15.13 -11.03 1.74
CA ARG A 83 -16.59 -11.13 1.80
C ARG A 83 -17.20 -10.03 0.94
N ASP A 84 -18.35 -10.37 0.31
CA ASP A 84 -19.09 -9.44 -0.51
C ASP A 84 -20.07 -8.62 0.33
N TYR A 85 -20.24 -7.34 -0.01
CA TYR A 85 -21.40 -6.57 0.41
C TYR A 85 -22.61 -6.98 -0.43
N LEU A 86 -23.71 -7.36 0.23
CA LEU A 86 -24.92 -7.83 -0.42
C LEU A 86 -25.99 -6.74 -0.48
N VAL A 87 -26.64 -6.60 -1.64
CA VAL A 87 -27.75 -5.69 -1.86
C VAL A 87 -29.02 -6.52 -2.10
N PRO A 88 -30.06 -6.45 -1.23
CA PRO A 88 -31.28 -7.19 -1.42
C PRO A 88 -32.01 -6.81 -2.71
N SER A 89 -32.47 -7.79 -3.47
CA SER A 89 -33.30 -7.56 -4.65
C SER A 89 -34.75 -7.28 -4.23
N ARG A 90 -35.30 -6.13 -4.59
CA ARG A 90 -36.70 -5.80 -4.38
C ARG A 90 -37.61 -6.58 -5.33
N VAL A 91 -37.11 -6.90 -6.52
CA VAL A 91 -37.90 -7.58 -7.60
C VAL A 91 -37.97 -9.10 -7.35
N HIS A 92 -36.91 -9.68 -6.77
CA HIS A 92 -36.79 -11.11 -6.51
C HIS A 92 -36.60 -11.35 -5.01
N PRO A 93 -37.66 -11.53 -4.21
CA PRO A 93 -37.54 -11.80 -2.77
C PRO A 93 -36.62 -12.98 -2.48
N GLY A 94 -35.74 -12.84 -1.49
CA GLY A 94 -34.75 -13.86 -1.12
C GLY A 94 -33.51 -13.92 -1.99
N HIS A 95 -33.40 -13.06 -3.00
CA HIS A 95 -32.22 -12.95 -3.85
C HIS A 95 -31.45 -11.65 -3.55
N PHE A 96 -30.14 -11.67 -3.82
CA PHE A 96 -29.25 -10.56 -3.56
C PHE A 96 -28.34 -10.30 -4.77
N TYR A 97 -28.01 -9.03 -4.97
CA TYR A 97 -26.85 -8.62 -5.74
C TYR A 97 -25.63 -8.55 -4.81
N ALA A 98 -24.44 -8.69 -5.36
CA ALA A 98 -23.20 -8.40 -4.68
C ALA A 98 -22.54 -7.15 -5.28
N LEU A 99 -21.91 -6.35 -4.41
CA LEU A 99 -21.03 -5.27 -4.87
C LEU A 99 -19.65 -5.85 -5.22
N PRO A 100 -19.01 -5.45 -6.34
CA PRO A 100 -17.81 -6.11 -6.84
C PRO A 100 -16.59 -5.81 -5.96
N GLN A 101 -15.83 -6.85 -5.65
CA GLN A 101 -14.52 -6.73 -5.01
C GLN A 101 -13.46 -6.22 -5.99
N SER A 102 -13.64 -6.55 -7.26
CA SER A 102 -12.95 -6.04 -8.44
C SER A 102 -13.78 -6.40 -9.68
N PRO A 103 -13.52 -5.83 -10.88
CA PRO A 103 -14.19 -6.23 -12.11
C PRO A 103 -13.62 -7.51 -12.74
N GLN A 104 -13.07 -8.42 -11.93
CA GLN A 104 -12.26 -9.58 -12.37
C GLN A 104 -12.95 -10.43 -13.44
N LEU A 105 -14.22 -10.79 -13.22
CA LEU A 105 -14.95 -11.63 -14.16
C LEU A 105 -15.16 -10.91 -15.51
N PHE A 106 -15.51 -9.64 -15.45
CA PHE A 106 -15.80 -8.84 -16.65
C PHE A 106 -14.56 -8.59 -17.49
N LYS A 107 -13.41 -8.25 -16.87
CA LYS A 107 -12.18 -8.03 -17.62
C LYS A 107 -11.66 -9.31 -18.29
N GLN A 108 -11.84 -10.49 -17.66
CA GLN A 108 -11.56 -11.77 -18.32
C GLN A 108 -12.47 -12.01 -19.53
N LEU A 109 -13.77 -11.71 -19.42
CA LEU A 109 -14.69 -11.80 -20.55
C LEU A 109 -14.30 -10.86 -21.68
N LEU A 110 -13.84 -9.64 -21.36
CA LEU A 110 -13.36 -8.69 -22.35
C LEU A 110 -12.13 -9.23 -23.09
N MET A 111 -11.16 -9.84 -22.37
CA MET A 111 -10.00 -10.48 -23.01
C MET A 111 -10.44 -11.59 -23.99
N ILE A 112 -11.34 -12.48 -23.56
CA ILE A 112 -11.89 -13.55 -24.40
C ILE A 112 -12.62 -12.98 -25.63
N SER A 113 -13.24 -11.81 -25.47
CA SER A 113 -13.97 -11.11 -26.53
C SER A 113 -13.08 -10.30 -27.49
N GLY A 114 -11.75 -10.35 -27.32
CA GLY A 114 -10.79 -9.69 -28.21
C GLY A 114 -10.47 -8.24 -27.85
N PHE A 115 -10.85 -7.78 -26.66
CA PHE A 115 -10.36 -6.49 -26.12
C PHE A 115 -9.00 -6.71 -25.48
N GLU A 116 -7.94 -6.61 -26.24
CA GLU A 116 -6.59 -7.00 -25.81
C GLU A 116 -6.00 -6.12 -24.70
N ARG A 117 -6.50 -4.90 -24.51
CA ARG A 117 -6.04 -3.95 -23.50
C ARG A 117 -7.21 -3.21 -22.89
N TYR A 118 -7.50 -3.50 -21.65
CA TYR A 118 -8.59 -2.94 -20.87
C TYR A 118 -8.04 -2.19 -19.66
N PHE A 119 -8.69 -1.10 -19.27
CA PHE A 119 -8.57 -0.53 -17.94
C PHE A 119 -9.88 0.08 -17.47
N GLN A 120 -9.97 0.33 -16.18
CA GLN A 120 -11.05 1.09 -15.55
C GLN A 120 -10.57 1.75 -14.26
N ILE A 121 -11.02 2.98 -14.01
CA ILE A 121 -10.91 3.62 -12.69
C ILE A 121 -12.16 3.25 -11.91
N VAL A 122 -12.13 2.12 -11.23
CA VAL A 122 -13.31 1.43 -10.72
C VAL A 122 -13.46 1.54 -9.20
N ARG A 123 -14.70 1.62 -8.73
CA ARG A 123 -15.04 1.50 -7.33
C ARG A 123 -15.15 0.03 -6.95
N CYS A 124 -14.41 -0.36 -5.91
CA CYS A 124 -14.38 -1.71 -5.37
C CYS A 124 -14.83 -1.73 -3.93
N PHE A 125 -15.39 -2.87 -3.50
CA PHE A 125 -16.01 -3.06 -2.19
C PHE A 125 -15.51 -4.37 -1.57
N ARG A 126 -15.03 -4.33 -0.32
CA ARG A 126 -14.58 -5.54 0.39
C ARG A 126 -15.01 -5.45 1.85
N ASP A 127 -15.79 -6.42 2.31
CA ASP A 127 -16.20 -6.55 3.71
C ASP A 127 -15.10 -7.30 4.48
N GLU A 128 -14.04 -6.59 4.82
CA GLU A 128 -12.88 -7.08 5.55
C GLU A 128 -12.63 -6.25 6.80
N ASP A 129 -11.80 -6.76 7.70
CA ASP A 129 -11.35 -6.03 8.87
C ASP A 129 -10.59 -4.76 8.48
N LEU A 130 -10.97 -3.65 9.09
CA LEU A 130 -10.36 -2.34 8.82
C LEU A 130 -8.91 -2.32 9.28
N ARG A 131 -8.06 -1.70 8.47
CA ARG A 131 -6.67 -1.37 8.79
C ARG A 131 -6.43 0.12 8.54
N PRO A 132 -5.39 0.73 9.13
CA PRO A 132 -5.16 2.18 9.01
C PRO A 132 -5.14 2.71 7.57
N ASN A 133 -4.74 1.90 6.61
CA ASN A 133 -4.64 2.25 5.19
C ASN A 133 -5.65 1.51 4.29
N ARG A 134 -6.68 0.86 4.85
CA ARG A 134 -7.69 0.12 4.10
C ARG A 134 -9.08 0.61 4.43
N GLN A 135 -9.88 0.83 3.40
CA GLN A 135 -11.27 1.19 3.48
C GLN A 135 -12.13 0.10 2.84
N PRO A 136 -13.36 -0.14 3.33
CA PRO A 136 -14.26 -1.13 2.74
C PRO A 136 -14.71 -0.76 1.33
N GLU A 137 -14.67 0.52 1.00
CA GLU A 137 -14.96 1.09 -0.31
C GLU A 137 -13.75 1.90 -0.77
N PHE A 138 -13.17 1.55 -1.92
CA PHE A 138 -11.97 2.22 -2.45
C PHE A 138 -11.98 2.26 -3.97
N THR A 139 -11.09 3.06 -4.54
CA THR A 139 -10.91 3.15 -5.99
C THR A 139 -9.67 2.39 -6.41
N GLN A 140 -9.81 1.56 -7.43
CA GLN A 140 -8.73 0.85 -8.10
C GLN A 140 -8.43 1.46 -9.48
N ILE A 141 -7.17 1.50 -9.86
CA ILE A 141 -6.75 1.52 -11.26
C ILE A 141 -6.66 0.04 -11.65
N ASP A 142 -7.68 -0.46 -12.30
CA ASP A 142 -7.74 -1.84 -12.73
C ASP A 142 -7.40 -1.95 -14.21
N LEU A 143 -6.56 -2.90 -14.57
CA LEU A 143 -6.16 -3.12 -15.96
C LEU A 143 -5.94 -4.60 -16.23
N GLU A 144 -6.16 -4.98 -17.50
CA GLU A 144 -5.93 -6.33 -18.00
C GLU A 144 -5.38 -6.23 -19.42
N ALA A 145 -4.42 -7.09 -19.76
CA ALA A 145 -3.87 -7.14 -21.10
C ALA A 145 -3.56 -8.59 -21.51
N SER A 146 -3.79 -8.89 -22.78
CA SER A 146 -3.51 -10.20 -23.40
C SER A 146 -2.20 -10.15 -24.18
N PHE A 147 -1.57 -11.31 -24.40
CA PHE A 147 -0.38 -11.49 -25.26
C PHE A 147 0.80 -10.60 -24.87
N ILE A 148 1.02 -10.45 -23.57
CA ILE A 148 2.11 -9.66 -22.99
C ILE A 148 3.02 -10.56 -22.15
N ASP A 149 4.23 -10.06 -21.88
CA ASP A 149 5.18 -10.64 -20.93
C ASP A 149 5.32 -9.81 -19.67
N GLU A 150 6.16 -10.25 -18.76
CA GLU A 150 6.40 -9.56 -17.49
C GLU A 150 7.07 -8.20 -17.68
N GLU A 151 7.96 -8.07 -18.66
CA GLU A 151 8.68 -6.82 -18.95
C GLU A 151 7.71 -5.72 -19.38
N PHE A 152 6.71 -6.06 -20.19
CA PHE A 152 5.67 -5.12 -20.57
C PHE A 152 4.97 -4.51 -19.35
N ILE A 153 4.65 -5.34 -18.35
CA ILE A 153 4.00 -4.86 -17.11
C ILE A 153 4.95 -3.99 -16.29
N TYR A 154 6.21 -4.39 -16.16
CA TYR A 154 7.19 -3.58 -15.43
C TYR A 154 7.39 -2.21 -16.06
N GLU A 155 7.57 -2.11 -17.35
CA GLU A 155 7.71 -0.85 -18.07
C GLU A 155 6.47 0.02 -17.97
N LEU A 156 5.28 -0.57 -18.17
CA LEU A 156 4.00 0.12 -18.09
C LEU A 156 3.79 0.72 -16.70
N MET A 157 3.97 -0.09 -15.65
CA MET A 157 3.73 0.34 -14.26
C MET A 157 4.78 1.32 -13.76
N GLU A 158 6.02 1.17 -14.19
CA GLU A 158 7.10 2.11 -13.86
C GLU A 158 6.80 3.50 -14.44
N GLU A 159 6.46 3.57 -15.72
CA GLU A 159 6.14 4.84 -16.36
C GLU A 159 4.86 5.46 -15.81
N LEU A 160 3.82 4.67 -15.58
CA LEU A 160 2.57 5.12 -14.95
C LEU A 160 2.85 5.74 -13.58
N THR A 161 3.64 5.05 -12.75
CA THR A 161 3.99 5.51 -11.41
C THR A 161 4.75 6.85 -11.46
N VAL A 162 5.75 6.96 -12.32
CA VAL A 162 6.50 8.23 -12.52
C VAL A 162 5.57 9.36 -12.89
N ARG A 163 4.66 9.16 -13.85
CA ARG A 163 3.70 10.18 -14.29
C ARG A 163 2.71 10.58 -13.19
N MET A 164 2.28 9.64 -12.35
CA MET A 164 1.41 9.91 -11.21
C MET A 164 2.11 10.75 -10.14
N PHE A 165 3.34 10.40 -9.78
CA PHE A 165 4.12 11.11 -8.76
C PHE A 165 4.52 12.51 -9.22
N ALA A 166 4.80 12.71 -10.50
CA ALA A 166 5.08 14.02 -11.09
C ALA A 166 3.93 15.02 -10.90
N VAL A 167 2.66 14.58 -10.82
CA VAL A 167 1.52 15.45 -10.48
C VAL A 167 1.67 16.07 -9.08
N GLY A 168 2.30 15.35 -8.16
CA GLY A 168 2.62 15.82 -6.81
C GLY A 168 3.92 16.61 -6.71
N GLY A 169 4.62 16.84 -7.83
CA GLY A 169 5.95 17.47 -7.84
C GLY A 169 7.07 16.55 -7.36
N ILE A 170 6.86 15.24 -7.35
CA ILE A 170 7.85 14.26 -6.94
C ILE A 170 8.43 13.59 -8.19
N GLU A 171 9.74 13.78 -8.41
CA GLU A 171 10.47 13.10 -9.46
C GLU A 171 11.02 11.78 -8.95
N LEU A 172 10.67 10.70 -9.64
CA LEU A 172 11.16 9.36 -9.33
C LEU A 172 12.27 8.97 -10.32
N PRO A 173 13.40 8.42 -9.82
CA PRO A 173 14.46 7.93 -10.71
C PRO A 173 14.02 6.68 -11.48
N ARG A 174 14.51 6.54 -12.72
CA ARG A 174 14.33 5.36 -13.56
C ARG A 174 15.69 4.80 -13.97
N PRO A 175 15.82 3.47 -14.18
CA PRO A 175 14.80 2.42 -13.91
C PRO A 175 14.62 2.17 -12.42
N PHE A 176 13.45 1.63 -12.03
CA PHE A 176 13.22 1.21 -10.64
C PHE A 176 14.11 0.00 -10.30
N PRO A 177 14.67 -0.06 -9.07
CA PRO A 177 15.43 -1.23 -8.63
C PRO A 177 14.56 -2.48 -8.67
N ARG A 178 15.10 -3.56 -9.24
CA ARG A 178 14.45 -4.88 -9.25
C ARG A 178 15.13 -5.79 -8.24
N MET A 179 14.35 -6.58 -7.53
CA MET A 179 14.82 -7.48 -6.50
C MET A 179 14.01 -8.78 -6.56
N THR A 180 14.69 -9.90 -6.47
CA THR A 180 14.00 -11.19 -6.36
C THR A 180 13.38 -11.36 -4.98
N TYR A 181 12.34 -12.20 -4.87
CA TYR A 181 11.76 -12.56 -3.57
C TYR A 181 12.81 -13.10 -2.60
N ARG A 182 13.70 -13.98 -3.07
CA ARG A 182 14.79 -14.51 -2.26
C ARG A 182 15.70 -13.41 -1.73
N GLU A 183 16.12 -12.51 -2.59
CA GLU A 183 16.98 -11.40 -2.19
C GLU A 183 16.29 -10.48 -1.17
N ALA A 184 15.01 -10.16 -1.35
CA ALA A 184 14.23 -9.38 -0.40
C ALA A 184 14.15 -10.06 0.96
N MET A 185 13.82 -11.36 1.00
CA MET A 185 13.76 -12.13 2.24
C MET A 185 15.12 -12.31 2.89
N ASP A 186 16.17 -12.56 2.11
CA ASP A 186 17.52 -12.78 2.64
C ASP A 186 18.14 -11.50 3.20
N THR A 187 17.84 -10.33 2.63
CA THR A 187 18.46 -9.07 3.00
C THR A 187 17.61 -8.19 3.92
N ALA A 188 16.30 -8.36 3.93
CA ALA A 188 15.39 -7.52 4.71
C ALA A 188 14.35 -8.30 5.53
N GLY A 189 14.20 -9.61 5.31
CA GLY A 189 13.20 -10.44 6.00
C GLY A 189 11.75 -10.11 5.64
N SER A 190 11.53 -9.43 4.55
CA SER A 190 10.22 -8.97 4.07
C SER A 190 10.16 -9.02 2.56
N ASP A 191 9.02 -9.42 2.00
CA ASP A 191 8.72 -9.35 0.57
C ASP A 191 8.50 -7.92 0.06
N ARG A 192 8.47 -6.96 0.97
CA ARG A 192 8.33 -5.52 0.68
C ARG A 192 9.34 -4.70 1.49
N PRO A 193 10.65 -4.81 1.17
CA PRO A 193 11.72 -4.15 1.92
C PRO A 193 11.64 -2.62 1.77
N ASP A 194 11.85 -1.91 2.88
CA ASP A 194 12.05 -0.45 2.84
C ASP A 194 13.53 -0.17 2.55
N LEU A 195 13.81 0.37 1.38
CA LEU A 195 15.17 0.67 0.92
C LEU A 195 15.66 2.08 1.28
N ARG A 196 14.86 2.88 2.01
CA ARG A 196 15.23 4.25 2.40
C ARG A 196 16.33 4.30 3.46
N PHE A 197 16.59 3.19 4.13
CA PHE A 197 17.67 3.05 5.10
C PHE A 197 18.46 1.76 4.83
N GLY A 198 19.75 1.77 5.22
CA GLY A 198 20.72 0.74 4.84
C GLY A 198 20.83 -0.46 5.80
N LEU A 199 19.82 -0.74 6.64
CA LEU A 199 19.84 -1.88 7.56
C LEU A 199 19.46 -3.16 6.82
N ARG A 200 20.48 -3.90 6.40
CA ARG A 200 20.30 -5.19 5.72
C ARG A 200 20.83 -6.32 6.57
N PHE A 201 20.23 -7.48 6.46
CA PHE A 201 20.75 -8.71 7.05
C PHE A 201 22.06 -9.10 6.36
N VAL A 202 22.98 -9.56 7.18
CA VAL A 202 24.24 -10.15 6.74
C VAL A 202 24.20 -11.62 7.11
N GLU A 203 24.43 -12.50 6.13
CA GLU A 203 24.56 -13.93 6.37
C GLU A 203 25.84 -14.22 7.15
N ALA A 204 25.71 -14.82 8.30
CA ALA A 204 26.81 -15.10 9.21
C ALA A 204 26.97 -16.59 9.55
N THR A 205 26.14 -17.48 8.98
CA THR A 205 26.16 -18.93 9.29
C THR A 205 27.53 -19.55 9.11
N ASP A 206 28.23 -19.21 8.02
CA ASP A 206 29.57 -19.77 7.75
C ASP A 206 30.61 -19.28 8.74
N ILE A 207 30.48 -18.04 9.23
CA ILE A 207 31.37 -17.48 10.27
C ILE A 207 31.25 -18.28 11.58
N PHE A 208 30.02 -18.68 11.90
CA PHE A 208 29.71 -19.42 13.13
C PHE A 208 29.64 -20.93 12.97
N ARG A 209 29.97 -21.48 11.80
CA ARG A 209 29.93 -22.93 11.54
C ARG A 209 30.72 -23.77 12.55
N ASN A 210 31.86 -23.27 12.98
CA ASN A 210 32.75 -23.93 13.93
C ASN A 210 32.75 -23.24 15.31
N THR A 211 31.68 -22.53 15.64
CA THR A 211 31.60 -21.85 16.94
C THR A 211 31.44 -22.83 18.09
N ASN A 212 31.99 -22.49 19.27
CA ASN A 212 31.75 -23.23 20.53
C ASN A 212 30.45 -22.77 21.22
N TYR A 213 29.72 -21.82 20.66
CA TYR A 213 28.47 -21.33 21.25
C TYR A 213 27.32 -22.28 20.91
N ALA A 214 26.86 -23.01 21.94
CA ALA A 214 25.94 -24.14 21.80
C ALA A 214 24.63 -23.80 21.10
N ILE A 215 24.11 -22.57 21.25
CA ILE A 215 22.85 -22.16 20.59
C ILE A 215 23.03 -22.10 19.07
N PHE A 216 24.13 -21.47 18.62
CA PHE A 216 24.38 -21.37 17.16
C PHE A 216 24.73 -22.73 16.57
N GLN A 217 25.50 -23.58 17.27
CA GLN A 217 25.76 -24.94 16.83
C GLN A 217 24.46 -25.72 16.60
N LYS A 218 23.53 -25.68 17.57
CA LYS A 218 22.26 -26.36 17.49
C LYS A 218 21.41 -25.87 16.30
N ILE A 219 21.38 -24.55 16.08
CA ILE A 219 20.64 -23.95 14.95
C ILE A 219 21.24 -24.41 13.61
N ILE A 220 22.56 -24.33 13.47
CA ILE A 220 23.25 -24.69 12.24
C ILE A 220 23.13 -26.20 11.94
N GLN A 221 23.27 -27.05 12.97
CA GLN A 221 23.08 -28.50 12.85
C GLN A 221 21.64 -28.89 12.44
N ALA A 222 20.66 -28.10 12.84
CA ALA A 222 19.28 -28.27 12.45
C ALA A 222 18.93 -27.70 11.05
N GLY A 223 19.93 -27.22 10.30
CA GLY A 223 19.74 -26.62 8.96
C GLY A 223 19.25 -25.18 9.00
N GLY A 224 19.27 -24.52 10.17
CA GLY A 224 18.94 -23.11 10.30
C GLY A 224 20.11 -22.19 9.90
N CYS A 225 19.87 -20.88 9.93
CA CYS A 225 20.88 -19.87 9.60
C CYS A 225 21.08 -18.88 10.75
N VAL A 226 22.24 -18.25 10.75
CA VAL A 226 22.59 -17.13 11.65
C VAL A 226 22.73 -15.88 10.80
N LYS A 227 21.86 -14.90 11.03
CA LYS A 227 21.90 -13.60 10.33
C LYS A 227 22.17 -12.48 11.34
N GLY A 228 22.90 -11.46 10.92
CA GLY A 228 23.20 -10.29 11.72
C GLY A 228 22.71 -9.00 11.06
N ILE A 229 22.55 -7.95 11.86
CA ILE A 229 22.33 -6.58 11.39
C ILE A 229 23.45 -5.71 11.94
N ASN A 230 24.11 -4.98 11.05
CA ASN A 230 25.13 -4.01 11.46
C ASN A 230 24.51 -2.61 11.54
N VAL A 231 24.26 -2.15 12.75
CA VAL A 231 23.70 -0.82 13.05
C VAL A 231 24.85 0.15 13.28
N LYS A 232 25.41 0.68 12.19
CA LYS A 232 26.60 1.53 12.23
C LYS A 232 26.38 2.82 13.01
N GLY A 233 27.34 3.19 13.85
CA GLY A 233 27.36 4.47 14.58
C GLY A 233 26.33 4.61 15.70
N GLN A 234 25.71 3.52 16.16
CA GLN A 234 24.65 3.56 17.19
C GLN A 234 25.04 2.90 18.51
N SER A 235 26.34 2.74 18.78
CA SER A 235 26.83 2.10 20.02
C SER A 235 26.36 2.80 21.28
N ASP A 236 26.19 4.12 21.23
CA ASP A 236 25.78 4.92 22.40
C ASP A 236 24.29 4.76 22.71
N VAL A 237 23.46 4.53 21.67
CA VAL A 237 22.01 4.31 21.77
C VAL A 237 21.73 2.84 22.09
N LEU A 238 22.40 1.92 21.39
CA LEU A 238 22.23 0.47 21.51
C LEU A 238 23.22 -0.08 22.55
N SER A 239 23.13 0.38 23.79
CA SER A 239 23.93 -0.16 24.88
C SER A 239 23.63 -1.64 25.16
N LYS A 240 24.55 -2.36 25.79
CA LYS A 240 24.34 -3.75 26.20
C LYS A 240 23.05 -3.93 27.01
N ASN A 241 22.70 -2.97 27.85
CA ASN A 241 21.48 -3.00 28.66
C ASN A 241 20.21 -2.92 27.77
N VAL A 242 20.17 -2.01 26.81
CA VAL A 242 19.09 -1.87 25.86
C VAL A 242 18.93 -3.16 25.04
N LEU A 243 20.02 -3.68 24.48
CA LEU A 243 20.00 -4.92 23.72
C LEU A 243 19.49 -6.12 24.54
N GLN A 244 19.91 -6.27 25.77
CA GLN A 244 19.53 -7.42 26.61
C GLN A 244 18.14 -7.28 27.24
N ASN A 245 17.72 -6.11 27.67
CA ASN A 245 16.51 -5.95 28.44
C ASN A 245 15.30 -5.52 27.58
N GLU A 246 15.51 -4.70 26.56
CA GLU A 246 14.43 -4.27 25.67
C GLU A 246 14.32 -5.20 24.47
N TYR A 247 15.39 -5.37 23.69
CA TYR A 247 15.32 -6.17 22.47
C TYR A 247 15.19 -7.66 22.77
N ALA A 248 16.17 -8.27 23.47
CA ALA A 248 16.21 -9.71 23.65
C ALA A 248 15.11 -10.25 24.57
N LYS A 249 14.68 -9.49 25.59
CA LYS A 249 13.66 -9.96 26.55
C LYS A 249 12.24 -9.51 26.26
N GLN A 250 12.05 -8.43 25.50
CA GLN A 250 10.71 -7.87 25.23
C GLN A 250 10.35 -7.89 23.75
N ILE A 251 11.12 -7.19 22.89
CA ILE A 251 10.78 -7.01 21.49
C ILE A 251 10.86 -8.33 20.72
N VAL A 252 11.98 -9.05 20.80
CA VAL A 252 12.17 -10.31 20.07
C VAL A 252 11.13 -11.37 20.44
N PRO A 253 10.82 -11.63 21.74
CA PRO A 253 9.76 -12.56 22.11
C PRO A 253 8.36 -12.10 21.68
N SER A 254 8.05 -10.79 21.73
CA SER A 254 6.75 -10.27 21.28
C SER A 254 6.50 -10.49 19.79
N LEU A 255 7.57 -10.64 19.01
CA LEU A 255 7.53 -10.96 17.58
C LEU A 255 7.67 -12.47 17.29
N GLY A 256 7.63 -13.32 18.31
CA GLY A 256 7.75 -14.77 18.18
C GLY A 256 9.17 -15.29 18.07
N GLY A 257 10.18 -14.43 18.21
CA GLY A 257 11.60 -14.83 18.23
C GLY A 257 11.98 -15.51 19.53
N LYS A 258 12.92 -16.45 19.47
CA LYS A 258 13.38 -17.23 20.64
C LYS A 258 14.67 -16.68 21.28
N GLY A 259 15.23 -15.65 20.73
CA GLY A 259 16.46 -15.01 21.23
C GLY A 259 17.14 -14.15 20.16
N MET A 260 18.10 -13.36 20.61
CA MET A 260 18.90 -12.46 19.79
C MET A 260 20.38 -12.67 20.15
#